data_c153be353a5d3aa5d7838fa144eae222
#
_entry.id   c153be353a5d3aa5d7838fa144eae222
#
_cell.length_a   1.000
_cell.length_b   1.000
_cell.length_c   1.000
_cell.angle_alpha   90.00
_cell.angle_beta   90.00
_cell.angle_gamma   90.00
#
_symmetry.space_group_name_H-M   'P 1'
#
loop_
_entity.id
_entity.type
_entity.pdbx_description
1 polymer ?
#
loop_
_entity_poly.entity_id
_entity_poly.type
_entity_poly.pdbx_seq_one_letter_code
_entity_poly.pdbx_strand_id
1 'polypeptide(L)' 'MNFYDKNQKLLQIGDRIIPDKGRELLIVSIAYVVDYEEECMFGQQIEDPLAFSLLTKDNLALQWSKVE' A
#
# COMPACT_ATOMS: atom_id res chain seq x y z
N MET A 1 11.08 7.72 -4.46
CA MET A 1 10.42 8.09 -3.20
C MET A 1 10.17 6.83 -2.38
N ASN A 2 10.39 6.91 -1.07
CA ASN A 2 10.20 5.76 -0.19
C ASN A 2 8.85 5.82 0.51
N PHE A 3 8.24 4.65 0.70
CA PHE A 3 6.99 4.50 1.42
C PHE A 3 7.25 3.68 2.68
N TYR A 4 6.58 4.06 3.77
CA TYR A 4 6.75 3.40 5.06
C TYR A 4 5.38 3.03 5.63
N ASP A 5 5.33 1.91 6.35
CA ASP A 5 4.13 1.51 7.07
C ASP A 5 4.00 2.28 8.40
N LYS A 6 2.97 1.99 9.17
CA LYS A 6 2.74 2.70 10.44
C LYS A 6 3.81 2.40 11.50
N ASN A 7 4.61 1.37 11.30
CA ASN A 7 5.73 1.00 12.18
C ASN A 7 7.07 1.47 11.61
N GLN A 8 7.04 2.35 10.62
CA GLN A 8 8.22 2.93 9.98
C GLN A 8 9.08 1.91 9.23
N LYS A 9 8.48 0.83 8.79
CA LYS A 9 9.16 -0.17 7.97
C LYS A 9 9.03 0.19 6.50
N LEU A 10 10.13 0.08 5.76
CA LEU A 10 10.16 0.38 4.33
C LEU A 10 9.27 -0.60 3.56
N LEU A 11 8.44 -0.06 2.69
CA LEU A 11 7.54 -0.84 1.83
C LEU A 11 8.06 -0.86 0.40
N GLN A 12 7.96 -2.02 -0.24
CA GLN A 12 8.42 -2.23 -1.62
C GLN A 12 7.39 -3.07 -2.37
N ILE A 13 7.46 -3.01 -3.71
CA ILE A 13 6.65 -3.89 -4.55
C ILE A 13 6.94 -5.33 -4.18
N GLY A 14 5.89 -6.12 -4.01
CA GLY A 14 5.99 -7.51 -3.57
C GLY A 14 5.74 -7.71 -2.08
N ASP A 15 5.73 -6.65 -1.29
CA ASP A 15 5.39 -6.75 0.12
C ASP A 15 3.90 -6.92 0.31
N ARG A 16 3.52 -7.65 1.35
CA ARG A 16 2.13 -7.75 1.79
C ARG A 16 1.92 -6.81 2.95
N ILE A 17 0.77 -6.16 2.98
CA ILE A 17 0.40 -5.21 4.02
C ILE A 17 -0.99 -5.52 4.53
N ILE A 18 -1.22 -5.24 5.81
CA ILE A 18 -2.51 -5.46 6.44
C ILE A 18 -2.96 -4.17 7.13
N PRO A 19 -4.22 -3.75 6.95
CA PRO A 19 -4.73 -2.54 7.60
C PRO A 19 -5.17 -2.84 9.02
N ASP A 20 -5.44 -1.79 9.80
CA ASP A 20 -6.01 -1.94 11.13
C ASP A 20 -7.36 -2.64 11.08
N LYS A 21 -8.14 -2.37 10.04
CA LYS A 21 -9.41 -3.06 9.75
C LYS A 21 -9.51 -3.30 8.27
N GLY A 22 -9.68 -4.56 7.89
CA GLY A 22 -9.83 -4.92 6.49
C GLY A 22 -8.94 -6.08 6.10
N ARG A 23 -8.74 -6.22 4.79
CA ARG A 23 -8.07 -7.37 4.22
C ARG A 23 -6.65 -7.05 3.81
N GLU A 24 -5.82 -8.08 3.82
CA GLU A 24 -4.43 -8.01 3.39
C GLU A 24 -4.35 -7.69 1.90
N LEU A 25 -3.39 -6.84 1.55
CA LEU A 25 -3.10 -6.48 0.16
C LEU A 25 -1.67 -6.84 -0.19
N LEU A 26 -1.44 -7.14 -1.47
CA LEU A 26 -0.11 -7.28 -2.05
C LEU A 26 0.21 -6.00 -2.83
N ILE A 27 1.33 -5.36 -2.52
CA ILE A 27 1.77 -4.18 -3.26
C ILE A 27 2.28 -4.63 -4.63
N VAL A 28 1.64 -4.16 -5.69
CA VAL A 28 1.95 -4.62 -7.05
C VAL A 28 2.58 -3.55 -7.92
N SER A 29 2.37 -2.26 -7.63
CA SER A 29 2.96 -1.20 -8.42
C SER A 29 3.03 0.11 -7.66
N ILE A 30 3.83 1.03 -8.21
CA ILE A 30 3.96 2.40 -7.75
C ILE A 30 3.82 3.28 -8.99
N ALA A 31 2.97 4.30 -8.91
CA ALA A 31 2.78 5.21 -10.04
C ALA A 31 2.40 6.61 -9.55
N TYR A 32 2.77 7.60 -10.35
CA TYR A 32 2.36 8.97 -10.09
C TYR A 32 0.88 9.14 -10.41
N VAL A 33 0.13 9.68 -9.49
CA VAL A 33 -1.32 9.90 -9.64
C VAL A 33 -1.58 11.39 -9.71
N VAL A 34 -2.02 11.87 -10.88
CA VAL A 34 -2.20 13.29 -11.13
C VAL A 34 -3.19 13.92 -10.15
N ASP A 35 -4.28 13.23 -9.84
CA ASP A 35 -5.31 13.76 -8.94
C ASP A 35 -4.79 14.02 -7.52
N TYR A 36 -3.78 13.29 -7.10
CA TYR A 36 -3.15 13.45 -5.79
C TYR A 36 -1.83 14.19 -5.85
N GLU A 37 -1.33 14.46 -7.06
CA GLU A 37 -0.06 15.14 -7.28
C GLU A 37 1.11 14.49 -6.55
N GLU A 38 1.07 13.15 -6.44
CA GLU A 38 2.13 12.40 -5.78
C GLU A 38 2.20 10.95 -6.30
N GLU A 39 3.31 10.29 -6.02
CA GLU A 39 3.42 8.86 -6.25
C GLU A 39 2.61 8.10 -5.20
N CYS A 40 1.88 7.08 -5.65
CA CYS A 40 1.07 6.22 -4.79
C CYS A 40 1.42 4.77 -5.04
N MET A 41 1.20 3.94 -4.04
CA MET A 41 1.26 2.49 -4.20
C MET A 41 -0.11 1.95 -4.58
N PHE A 42 -0.11 0.85 -5.32
CA PHE A 42 -1.33 0.12 -5.66
C PHE A 42 -1.25 -1.26 -5.04
N GLY A 43 -2.26 -1.59 -4.26
CA GLY A 43 -2.38 -2.88 -3.61
C GLY A 43 -3.46 -3.71 -4.27
N GLN A 44 -3.23 -5.01 -4.37
CA GLN A 44 -4.15 -5.98 -4.94
C GLN A 44 -4.63 -6.88 -3.82
N GLN A 45 -5.94 -7.13 -3.74
CA GLN A 45 -6.45 -8.08 -2.76
C GLN A 45 -5.98 -9.49 -3.11
N ILE A 46 -5.48 -10.19 -2.13
CA ILE A 46 -4.94 -11.54 -2.35
C ILE A 46 -6.03 -12.51 -2.75
N GLU A 47 -7.21 -12.39 -2.14
CA GLU A 47 -8.36 -13.27 -2.43
C GLU A 47 -9.12 -12.86 -3.68
N ASP A 48 -8.99 -11.62 -4.12
CA ASP A 48 -9.65 -11.10 -5.31
C ASP A 48 -8.66 -10.29 -6.14
N PRO A 49 -7.91 -10.94 -7.05
CA PRO A 49 -6.88 -10.27 -7.82
C PRO A 49 -7.35 -9.14 -8.74
N LEU A 50 -8.66 -9.02 -8.96
CA LEU A 50 -9.21 -7.93 -9.76
C LEU A 50 -9.55 -6.70 -8.94
N ALA A 51 -9.46 -6.79 -7.61
CA ALA A 51 -9.75 -5.67 -6.73
C ALA A 51 -8.44 -4.97 -6.34
N PHE A 52 -8.29 -3.72 -6.76
CA PHE A 52 -7.13 -2.89 -6.48
C PHE A 52 -7.50 -1.74 -5.59
N SER A 53 -6.56 -1.32 -4.74
CA SER A 53 -6.71 -0.15 -3.90
C SER A 53 -5.55 0.81 -4.15
N LEU A 54 -5.85 2.09 -4.22
CA LEU A 54 -4.85 3.14 -4.29
C LEU A 54 -4.46 3.51 -2.86
N LEU A 55 -3.16 3.56 -2.60
CA LEU A 55 -2.63 3.78 -1.26
C LEU A 55 -1.71 4.98 -1.29
N THR A 56 -2.12 6.04 -0.61
CA THR A 56 -1.27 7.23 -0.47
C THR A 56 -0.20 7.00 0.58
N LYS A 57 0.85 7.79 0.51
CA LYS A 57 1.93 7.73 1.48
C LYS A 57 1.43 7.95 2.91
N ASP A 58 0.54 8.92 3.10
CA ASP A 58 -0.01 9.23 4.41
C ASP A 58 -0.90 8.09 4.94
N ASN A 59 -1.73 7.52 4.07
CA ASN A 59 -2.60 6.41 4.45
C ASN A 59 -1.78 5.19 4.88
N LEU A 60 -0.72 4.87 4.14
CA LEU A 60 0.17 3.76 4.48
C LEU A 60 0.82 3.97 5.85
N ALA A 61 1.27 5.18 6.13
CA ALA A 61 1.94 5.48 7.39
C ALA A 61 0.99 5.49 8.59
N LEU A 62 -0.30 5.67 8.36
CA LEU A 62 -1.28 5.77 9.43
C LEU A 62 -1.97 4.46 9.75
N GLN A 63 -2.26 3.63 8.75
CA GLN A 63 -3.21 2.53 8.90
C GLN A 63 -2.69 1.15 8.52
N TRP A 64 -1.54 1.06 7.86
CA TRP A 64 -1.08 -0.20 7.28
C TRP A 64 0.19 -0.71 7.96
N SER A 65 0.27 -2.03 8.12
CA SER A 65 1.44 -2.71 8.67
C SER A 65 1.99 -3.70 7.65
N LYS A 66 3.30 -3.74 7.51
CA LYS A 66 3.96 -4.75 6.68
C LYS A 66 3.83 -6.12 7.34
N VAL A 67 3.41 -7.10 6.56
CA VAL A 67 3.37 -8.49 6.99
C VAL A 67 4.75 -9.10 6.79
N GLU A 68 5.30 -9.65 7.84
CA GLU A 68 6.65 -10.23 7.81
C GLU A 68 6.64 -11.75 7.88
#